data_478539de1929aa270125fe970bd3be5f
#
_entry.id   478539de1929aa270125fe970bd3be5f
#
_cell.length_a   1.000
_cell.length_b   1.000
_cell.length_c   1.000
_cell.angle_alpha   90.00
_cell.angle_beta   90.00
_cell.angle_gamma   90.00
#
_symmetry.space_group_name_H-M   'P 1'
#
loop_
_entity.id
_entity.type
_entity.pdbx_description
1 polymer ?
#
loop_
_entity_poly.entity_id
_entity_poly.type
_entity_poly.pdbx_seq_one_letter_code
_entity_poly.pdbx_strand_id
1 'polypeptide(L)'
;MHELDLITDMVEEQFVKGDLRWLANFSEIHRDYPVGDITFPIYASGSLRERGFILSRIFSTLVTPKYKIHFLLYTSSEVDPKFLRKLIISCKDKFGTDDWIFLGLVQSQPLGKATKEAIENISDRNVGIAAYSLAPKETVTSNNVLGKGLAKQLKLTEAKFEIFDWPNYLKSFTMIFALGVLMLTVIFLFGVPQAIQPLTFLIMAVFSLIIGHRIYKARYHMVLTLSNKGFQLSEGKKVTEGKWSNYSDVTIYITPRYETCLRLHSKETFDLPLSRVGLSRKEVYSTIRELIKKK
;
A
#
# COMPACT_ATOMS: atom_id res chain seq x y z
N MET A 1 -2.49 -18.76 -10.67
CA MET A 1 -3.43 -18.49 -9.59
C MET A 1 -2.75 -17.69 -8.49
N HIS A 2 -1.65 -18.15 -7.92
CA HIS A 2 -0.96 -17.47 -6.79
C HIS A 2 -0.34 -16.09 -7.07
N GLU A 3 0.00 -15.76 -8.30
CA GLU A 3 0.48 -14.41 -8.65
C GLU A 3 -0.65 -13.36 -8.53
N LEU A 4 -1.87 -13.77 -8.85
CA LEU A 4 -3.07 -12.93 -8.70
C LEU A 4 -3.48 -12.79 -7.22
N ASP A 5 -3.26 -13.83 -6.40
CA ASP A 5 -3.52 -13.79 -4.96
C ASP A 5 -2.56 -12.80 -4.27
N LEU A 6 -1.27 -12.79 -4.67
CA LEU A 6 -0.32 -11.80 -4.18
C LEU A 6 -0.77 -10.37 -4.49
N ILE A 7 -1.30 -10.12 -5.68
CA ILE A 7 -1.80 -8.79 -6.06
C ILE A 7 -3.02 -8.42 -5.21
N THR A 8 -3.88 -9.38 -4.92
CA THR A 8 -5.01 -9.17 -4.02
C THR A 8 -4.54 -8.70 -2.64
N ASP A 9 -3.55 -9.40 -2.06
CA ASP A 9 -2.95 -9.01 -0.78
C ASP A 9 -2.26 -7.64 -0.84
N MET A 10 -1.59 -7.33 -1.96
CA MET A 10 -0.98 -6.02 -2.18
C MET A 10 -2.00 -4.88 -2.21
N VAL A 11 -3.15 -5.10 -2.86
CA VAL A 11 -4.21 -4.09 -2.94
C VAL A 11 -4.87 -3.90 -1.58
N GLU A 12 -5.15 -4.97 -0.85
CA GLU A 12 -5.67 -4.87 0.51
C GLU A 12 -4.73 -4.07 1.42
N GLU A 13 -3.43 -4.34 1.36
CA GLU A 13 -2.42 -3.60 2.12
C GLU A 13 -2.41 -2.10 1.79
N GLN A 14 -2.62 -1.71 0.53
CA GLN A 14 -2.75 -0.31 0.14
C GLN A 14 -3.98 0.36 0.78
N PHE A 15 -5.08 -0.38 0.97
CA PHE A 15 -6.23 0.13 1.72
C PHE A 15 -5.91 0.29 3.20
N VAL A 16 -5.32 -0.72 3.83
CA VAL A 16 -4.96 -0.70 5.26
C VAL A 16 -3.98 0.44 5.56
N LYS A 17 -2.96 0.63 4.73
CA LYS A 17 -2.00 1.73 4.84
C LYS A 17 -2.60 3.10 4.52
N GLY A 18 -3.73 3.12 3.84
CA GLY A 18 -4.40 4.33 3.41
C GLY A 18 -3.76 5.02 2.20
N ASP A 19 -3.01 4.30 1.39
CA ASP A 19 -2.42 4.83 0.15
C ASP A 19 -3.51 5.23 -0.84
N LEU A 20 -4.66 4.54 -0.83
CA LEU A 20 -5.82 4.81 -1.67
C LEU A 20 -6.76 5.90 -1.13
N ARG A 21 -6.44 6.52 0.00
CA ARG A 21 -7.24 7.63 0.59
C ARG A 21 -7.41 8.85 -0.32
N TRP A 22 -6.60 8.96 -1.38
CA TRP A 22 -6.77 10.01 -2.38
C TRP A 22 -7.97 9.77 -3.29
N LEU A 23 -8.39 8.51 -3.48
CA LEU A 23 -9.59 8.17 -4.24
C LEU A 23 -10.85 8.41 -3.40
N ALA A 24 -10.86 7.91 -2.17
CA ALA A 24 -11.97 8.03 -1.25
C ALA A 24 -11.53 7.75 0.20
N ASN A 25 -12.40 8.10 1.15
CA ASN A 25 -12.27 7.64 2.53
C ASN A 25 -12.97 6.28 2.65
N PHE A 26 -12.25 5.21 2.35
CA PHE A 26 -12.76 3.85 2.45
C PHE A 26 -12.90 3.46 3.93
N SER A 27 -14.08 3.00 4.32
CA SER A 27 -14.43 2.61 5.69
C SER A 27 -14.64 1.10 5.84
N GLU A 28 -14.96 0.42 4.75
CA GLU A 28 -15.24 -1.00 4.73
C GLU A 28 -14.42 -1.68 3.65
N ILE A 29 -13.83 -2.82 3.99
CA ILE A 29 -13.04 -3.65 3.08
C ILE A 29 -13.50 -5.08 3.26
N HIS A 30 -13.85 -5.74 2.17
CA HIS A 30 -14.32 -7.14 2.16
C HIS A 30 -13.51 -7.93 1.16
N ARG A 31 -13.19 -9.17 1.51
CA ARG A 31 -12.66 -10.18 0.58
C ARG A 31 -13.80 -11.03 0.02
N ASP A 32 -13.58 -11.52 -1.17
CA ASP A 32 -14.49 -12.46 -1.88
C ASP A 32 -15.94 -11.97 -1.93
N TYR A 33 -16.09 -10.68 -2.30
CA TYR A 33 -17.38 -10.01 -2.30
C TYR A 33 -18.22 -10.36 -3.53
N PRO A 34 -19.46 -10.92 -3.38
CA PRO A 34 -20.30 -11.30 -4.49
C PRO A 34 -21.09 -10.10 -5.04
N VAL A 35 -21.04 -9.93 -6.36
CA VAL A 35 -21.86 -8.99 -7.12
C VAL A 35 -22.55 -9.76 -8.25
N GLY A 36 -23.80 -10.09 -8.08
CA GLY A 36 -24.50 -11.02 -8.96
C GLY A 36 -23.87 -12.41 -8.91
N ASP A 37 -23.48 -12.92 -10.07
CA ASP A 37 -22.77 -14.19 -10.25
C ASP A 37 -21.24 -14.06 -10.29
N ILE A 38 -20.72 -12.87 -10.01
CA ILE A 38 -19.29 -12.57 -10.06
C ILE A 38 -18.76 -12.33 -8.63
N THR A 39 -17.66 -12.98 -8.28
CA THR A 39 -16.97 -12.76 -7.01
C THR A 39 -15.75 -11.87 -7.25
N PHE A 40 -15.66 -10.78 -6.50
CA PHE A 40 -14.54 -9.88 -6.53
C PHE A 40 -13.60 -10.18 -5.36
N PRO A 41 -12.30 -10.47 -5.60
CA PRO A 41 -11.33 -10.72 -4.53
C PRO A 41 -11.25 -9.62 -3.49
N ILE A 42 -11.42 -8.35 -3.90
CA ILE A 42 -11.51 -7.22 -2.98
C ILE A 42 -12.66 -6.30 -3.39
N TYR A 43 -13.41 -5.91 -2.39
CA TYR A 43 -14.37 -4.82 -2.44
C TYR A 43 -14.10 -3.86 -1.30
N ALA A 44 -14.12 -2.56 -1.59
CA ALA A 44 -14.09 -1.53 -0.56
C ALA A 44 -15.14 -0.47 -0.83
N SER A 45 -15.79 -0.01 0.24
CA SER A 45 -16.77 1.07 0.17
C SER A 45 -16.35 2.26 1.03
N GLY A 46 -16.74 3.44 0.58
CA GLY A 46 -16.39 4.68 1.27
C GLY A 46 -17.17 5.89 0.77
N SER A 47 -16.70 7.04 1.19
CA SER A 47 -17.27 8.34 0.82
C SER A 47 -16.19 9.29 0.32
N LEU A 48 -16.59 10.33 -0.38
CA LEU A 48 -15.68 11.41 -0.74
C LEU A 48 -15.07 12.02 0.52
N ARG A 49 -13.78 12.29 0.47
CA ARG A 49 -13.08 12.94 1.58
C ARG A 49 -13.56 14.38 1.69
N GLU A 50 -14.21 14.70 2.79
CA GLU A 50 -14.55 16.08 3.13
C GLU A 50 -13.24 16.88 3.36
N ARG A 51 -12.83 17.67 2.38
CA ARG A 51 -11.74 18.63 2.52
C ARG A 51 -12.33 19.99 2.82
N GLY A 52 -12.09 20.51 4.03
CA GLY A 52 -12.48 21.88 4.36
C GLY A 52 -12.30 22.24 5.82
N PHE A 53 -12.11 23.51 6.09
CA PHE A 53 -12.21 24.13 7.41
C PHE A 53 -13.60 23.87 8.02
N ILE A 54 -13.72 23.94 9.33
CA ILE A 54 -14.95 23.58 10.09
C ILE A 54 -16.23 24.20 9.50
N LEU A 55 -16.18 25.44 9.01
CA LEU A 55 -17.31 26.10 8.35
C LEU A 55 -17.70 25.50 6.99
N SER A 56 -16.73 25.05 6.19
CA SER A 56 -17.01 24.40 4.91
C SER A 56 -17.61 22.99 5.08
N ARG A 57 -17.34 22.32 6.21
CA ARG A 57 -17.99 21.04 6.56
C ARG A 57 -19.51 21.19 6.75
N ILE A 58 -19.94 22.27 7.40
CA ILE A 58 -21.38 22.53 7.63
C ILE A 58 -22.08 22.84 6.30
N PHE A 59 -21.45 23.60 5.40
CA PHE A 59 -22.01 23.91 4.10
C PHE A 59 -21.94 22.72 3.12
N SER A 60 -20.89 21.89 3.16
CA SER A 60 -20.78 20.71 2.29
C SER A 60 -21.81 19.64 2.63
N THR A 61 -22.15 19.46 3.91
CA THR A 61 -23.21 18.51 4.32
C THR A 61 -24.61 18.88 3.82
N LEU A 62 -24.84 20.17 3.54
CA LEU A 62 -26.13 20.68 3.04
C LEU A 62 -26.25 20.69 1.52
N VAL A 63 -25.15 20.75 0.79
CA VAL A 63 -25.14 20.99 -0.67
C VAL A 63 -24.52 19.85 -1.49
N THR A 64 -23.65 19.02 -0.89
CA THR A 64 -22.97 17.97 -1.64
C THR A 64 -23.79 16.66 -1.61
N PRO A 65 -24.18 16.11 -2.78
CA PRO A 65 -24.80 14.78 -2.82
C PRO A 65 -23.86 13.77 -2.17
N LYS A 66 -24.40 12.93 -1.29
CA LYS A 66 -23.65 11.87 -0.63
C LYS A 66 -23.42 10.70 -1.61
N TYR A 67 -22.52 10.89 -2.56
CA TYR A 67 -22.10 9.80 -3.42
C TYR A 67 -21.34 8.75 -2.60
N LYS A 68 -21.77 7.51 -2.71
CA LYS A 68 -20.97 6.38 -2.25
C LYS A 68 -19.90 6.07 -3.30
N ILE A 69 -18.79 5.59 -2.82
CA ILE A 69 -17.67 5.20 -3.65
C ILE A 69 -17.39 3.73 -3.42
N HIS A 70 -17.37 2.99 -4.49
CA HIS A 70 -17.13 1.56 -4.50
C HIS A 70 -15.85 1.27 -5.28
N PHE A 71 -14.96 0.54 -4.66
CA PHE A 71 -13.79 -0.02 -5.33
C PHE A 71 -13.94 -1.53 -5.40
N LEU A 72 -13.68 -2.10 -6.59
CA LEU A 72 -13.69 -3.53 -6.81
C LEU A 72 -12.42 -3.94 -7.53
N LEU A 73 -11.77 -4.98 -7.04
CA LEU A 73 -10.66 -5.63 -7.73
C LEU A 73 -11.16 -6.93 -8.32
N TYR A 74 -10.94 -7.11 -9.61
CA TYR A 74 -11.17 -8.38 -10.29
C TYR A 74 -9.86 -8.92 -10.84
N THR A 75 -9.60 -10.20 -10.59
CA THR A 75 -8.39 -10.89 -11.03
C THR A 75 -8.75 -12.09 -11.88
N SER A 76 -8.10 -12.27 -13.03
CA SER A 76 -8.34 -13.38 -13.94
C SER A 76 -7.10 -13.70 -14.78
N SER A 77 -7.11 -14.85 -15.45
CA SER A 77 -6.09 -15.14 -16.47
C SER A 77 -6.24 -14.23 -17.68
N GLU A 78 -7.47 -13.99 -18.12
CA GLU A 78 -7.84 -13.16 -19.26
C GLU A 78 -9.23 -12.57 -19.06
N VAL A 79 -9.44 -11.36 -19.55
CA VAL A 79 -10.73 -10.65 -19.54
C VAL A 79 -11.08 -10.28 -20.97
N ASP A 80 -12.17 -10.80 -21.48
CA ASP A 80 -12.69 -10.45 -22.80
C ASP A 80 -13.63 -9.22 -22.73
N PRO A 81 -13.90 -8.54 -23.87
CA PRO A 81 -14.77 -7.35 -23.89
C PRO A 81 -16.23 -7.64 -23.47
N LYS A 82 -16.74 -8.86 -23.68
CA LYS A 82 -18.11 -9.21 -23.29
C LYS A 82 -18.20 -9.36 -21.79
N PHE A 83 -17.22 -10.03 -21.20
CA PHE A 83 -17.12 -10.17 -19.75
C PHE A 83 -16.89 -8.84 -19.05
N LEU A 84 -16.06 -7.96 -19.63
CA LEU A 84 -15.88 -6.59 -19.13
C LEU A 84 -17.19 -5.82 -19.05
N ARG A 85 -18.02 -5.89 -20.11
CA ARG A 85 -19.35 -5.27 -20.11
C ARG A 85 -20.26 -5.87 -19.03
N LYS A 86 -20.23 -7.20 -18.87
CA LYS A 86 -20.98 -7.88 -17.80
C LYS A 86 -20.56 -7.41 -16.42
N LEU A 87 -19.23 -7.27 -16.16
CA LEU A 87 -18.70 -6.71 -14.90
C LEU A 87 -19.28 -5.33 -14.60
N ILE A 88 -19.24 -4.43 -15.59
CA ILE A 88 -19.73 -3.06 -15.42
C ILE A 88 -21.23 -3.03 -15.13
N ILE A 89 -22.03 -3.81 -15.89
CA ILE A 89 -23.49 -3.89 -15.71
C ILE A 89 -23.81 -4.43 -14.32
N SER A 90 -23.21 -5.56 -13.92
CA SER A 90 -23.43 -6.14 -12.59
C SER A 90 -23.08 -5.18 -11.44
N CYS A 91 -22.00 -4.40 -11.59
CA CYS A 91 -21.65 -3.40 -10.60
C CYS A 91 -22.69 -2.27 -10.53
N LYS A 92 -23.16 -1.77 -11.67
CA LYS A 92 -24.19 -0.72 -11.70
C LYS A 92 -25.53 -1.18 -11.16
N ASP A 93 -25.95 -2.39 -11.48
CA ASP A 93 -27.19 -2.98 -10.96
C ASP A 93 -27.15 -3.14 -9.44
N LYS A 94 -25.96 -3.43 -8.88
CA LYS A 94 -25.76 -3.62 -7.44
C LYS A 94 -25.69 -2.31 -6.67
N PHE A 95 -24.94 -1.32 -7.17
CA PHE A 95 -24.60 -0.11 -6.41
C PHE A 95 -25.42 1.13 -6.84
N GLY A 96 -26.04 1.08 -8.02
CA GLY A 96 -26.79 2.19 -8.59
C GLY A 96 -25.98 3.02 -9.59
N THR A 97 -26.67 3.87 -10.32
CA THR A 97 -26.12 4.67 -11.42
C THR A 97 -25.41 5.94 -10.94
N ASP A 98 -25.73 6.41 -9.73
CA ASP A 98 -25.21 7.68 -9.19
C ASP A 98 -23.91 7.51 -8.40
N ASP A 99 -23.64 6.31 -7.90
CA ASP A 99 -22.46 6.01 -7.13
C ASP A 99 -21.20 5.90 -8.02
N TRP A 100 -20.06 6.22 -7.46
CA TRP A 100 -18.79 6.12 -8.17
C TRP A 100 -18.19 4.73 -8.00
N ILE A 101 -17.87 4.10 -9.12
CA ILE A 101 -17.31 2.75 -9.18
C ILE A 101 -15.89 2.80 -9.73
N PHE A 102 -14.93 2.38 -8.93
CA PHE A 102 -13.55 2.14 -9.33
C PHE A 102 -13.34 0.64 -9.54
N LEU A 103 -13.04 0.25 -10.76
CA LEU A 103 -12.82 -1.15 -11.13
C LEU A 103 -11.35 -1.38 -11.50
N GLY A 104 -10.61 -2.03 -10.61
CA GLY A 104 -9.27 -2.54 -10.87
C GLY A 104 -9.36 -3.91 -11.53
N LEU A 105 -8.79 -4.07 -12.70
CA LEU A 105 -8.72 -5.35 -13.41
C LEU A 105 -7.26 -5.79 -13.47
N VAL A 106 -6.99 -7.02 -13.07
CA VAL A 106 -5.66 -7.60 -13.18
C VAL A 106 -5.73 -8.93 -13.90
N GLN A 107 -4.95 -9.06 -14.96
CA GLN A 107 -4.85 -10.32 -15.69
C GLN A 107 -3.41 -10.77 -15.89
N SER A 108 -3.21 -12.09 -15.95
CA SER A 108 -1.88 -12.67 -16.18
C SER A 108 -1.47 -12.63 -17.64
N GLN A 109 -2.42 -12.71 -18.58
CA GLN A 109 -2.20 -12.66 -20.02
C GLN A 109 -2.10 -11.21 -20.52
N PRO A 110 -1.50 -10.96 -21.72
CA PRO A 110 -1.55 -9.65 -22.37
C PRO A 110 -2.99 -9.16 -22.58
N LEU A 111 -3.22 -7.86 -22.45
CA LEU A 111 -4.53 -7.27 -22.79
C LEU A 111 -4.76 -7.35 -24.28
N GLY A 112 -5.83 -8.03 -24.69
CA GLY A 112 -6.26 -8.11 -26.09
C GLY A 112 -6.62 -6.72 -26.66
N LYS A 113 -6.37 -6.49 -27.96
CA LYS A 113 -6.64 -5.19 -28.60
C LYS A 113 -8.08 -4.76 -28.41
N ALA A 114 -9.04 -5.68 -28.59
CA ALA A 114 -10.46 -5.42 -28.42
C ALA A 114 -10.83 -5.05 -26.96
N THR A 115 -10.17 -5.65 -25.99
CA THR A 115 -10.37 -5.33 -24.56
C THR A 115 -9.80 -3.95 -24.23
N LYS A 116 -8.65 -3.58 -24.77
CA LYS A 116 -8.05 -2.24 -24.61
C LYS A 116 -8.99 -1.17 -25.16
N GLU A 117 -9.43 -1.33 -26.40
CA GLU A 117 -10.36 -0.41 -27.04
C GLU A 117 -11.69 -0.31 -26.26
N ALA A 118 -12.19 -1.43 -25.73
CA ALA A 118 -13.40 -1.44 -24.92
C ALA A 118 -13.23 -0.66 -23.61
N ILE A 119 -12.07 -0.76 -22.94
CA ILE A 119 -11.75 0.00 -21.72
C ILE A 119 -11.62 1.49 -22.02
N GLU A 120 -10.86 1.87 -23.04
CA GLU A 120 -10.61 3.26 -23.42
C GLU A 120 -11.89 3.97 -23.84
N ASN A 121 -12.81 3.27 -24.50
CA ASN A 121 -14.07 3.80 -25.00
C ASN A 121 -15.20 3.86 -23.95
N ILE A 122 -14.92 3.53 -22.68
CA ILE A 122 -15.91 3.68 -21.62
C ILE A 122 -16.21 5.17 -21.41
N SER A 123 -17.42 5.57 -21.78
CA SER A 123 -17.91 6.94 -21.69
C SER A 123 -18.61 7.29 -20.38
N ASP A 124 -18.81 6.29 -19.52
CA ASP A 124 -19.52 6.47 -18.26
C ASP A 124 -18.72 7.34 -17.29
N ARG A 125 -19.36 8.41 -16.80
CA ARG A 125 -18.70 9.36 -15.88
C ARG A 125 -18.50 8.81 -14.48
N ASN A 126 -19.30 7.83 -14.09
CA ASN A 126 -19.33 7.27 -12.74
C ASN A 126 -18.54 5.95 -12.61
N VAL A 127 -18.02 5.42 -13.72
CA VAL A 127 -17.22 4.19 -13.71
C VAL A 127 -15.81 4.47 -14.21
N GLY A 128 -14.83 4.30 -13.33
CA GLY A 128 -13.40 4.37 -13.65
C GLY A 128 -12.76 3.00 -13.67
N ILE A 129 -12.10 2.65 -14.78
CA ILE A 129 -11.43 1.36 -14.93
C ILE A 129 -9.92 1.56 -15.10
N ALA A 130 -9.15 0.74 -14.38
CA ALA A 130 -7.73 0.58 -14.62
C ALA A 130 -7.42 -0.91 -14.74
N ALA A 131 -6.98 -1.33 -15.91
CA ALA A 131 -6.63 -2.71 -16.22
C ALA A 131 -5.12 -2.87 -16.33
N TYR A 132 -4.62 -3.92 -15.70
CA TYR A 132 -3.21 -4.25 -15.63
C TYR A 132 -2.97 -5.66 -16.18
N SER A 133 -1.99 -5.76 -17.07
CA SER A 133 -1.44 -7.04 -17.51
C SER A 133 -0.11 -7.30 -16.81
N LEU A 134 0.07 -8.51 -16.28
CA LEU A 134 1.32 -8.89 -15.60
C LEU A 134 2.45 -9.20 -16.58
N ALA A 135 2.11 -9.67 -17.77
CA ALA A 135 3.05 -9.98 -18.83
C ALA A 135 2.46 -9.64 -20.22
N PRO A 136 2.94 -8.61 -20.94
CA PRO A 136 3.89 -7.57 -20.53
C PRO A 136 3.30 -6.64 -19.48
N LYS A 137 4.12 -5.97 -18.69
CA LYS A 137 3.65 -4.99 -17.69
C LYS A 137 3.02 -3.78 -18.40
N GLU A 138 1.73 -3.87 -18.64
CA GLU A 138 0.97 -2.87 -19.36
C GLU A 138 -0.22 -2.40 -18.53
N THR A 139 -0.52 -1.12 -18.60
CA THR A 139 -1.68 -0.51 -17.94
C THR A 139 -2.55 0.19 -18.96
N VAL A 140 -3.83 -0.11 -18.97
CA VAL A 140 -4.83 0.54 -19.81
C VAL A 140 -5.93 1.11 -18.92
N THR A 141 -6.40 2.32 -19.22
CA THR A 141 -7.38 3.00 -18.38
C THR A 141 -8.56 3.50 -19.18
N SER A 142 -9.73 3.58 -18.57
CA SER A 142 -10.84 4.32 -19.15
C SER A 142 -10.46 5.81 -19.32
N ASN A 143 -10.93 6.40 -20.40
CA ASN A 143 -10.54 7.77 -20.79
C ASN A 143 -11.33 8.84 -20.01
N ASN A 144 -11.63 8.58 -18.75
CA ASN A 144 -12.29 9.50 -17.83
C ASN A 144 -11.40 9.83 -16.63
N VAL A 145 -11.83 10.80 -15.82
CA VAL A 145 -11.07 11.25 -14.62
C VAL A 145 -10.92 10.14 -13.60
N LEU A 146 -11.94 9.28 -13.42
CA LEU A 146 -11.93 8.20 -12.44
C LEU A 146 -10.91 7.12 -12.80
N GLY A 147 -10.90 6.66 -14.07
CA GLY A 147 -9.92 5.66 -14.52
C GLY A 147 -8.48 6.14 -14.45
N LYS A 148 -8.22 7.38 -14.89
CA LYS A 148 -6.89 8.00 -14.78
C LYS A 148 -6.47 8.20 -13.32
N GLY A 149 -7.41 8.59 -12.46
CA GLY A 149 -7.19 8.72 -11.01
C GLY A 149 -6.87 7.37 -10.38
N LEU A 150 -7.61 6.33 -10.71
CA LEU A 150 -7.39 4.97 -10.23
C LEU A 150 -5.99 4.46 -10.62
N ALA A 151 -5.62 4.54 -11.89
CA ALA A 151 -4.32 4.07 -12.35
C ALA A 151 -3.14 4.80 -11.72
N LYS A 152 -3.30 6.09 -11.40
CA LYS A 152 -2.28 6.87 -10.71
C LYS A 152 -2.08 6.43 -9.25
N GLN A 153 -3.13 5.99 -8.58
CA GLN A 153 -3.09 5.66 -7.16
C GLN A 153 -2.86 4.17 -6.91
N LEU A 154 -3.44 3.30 -7.74
CA LEU A 154 -3.34 1.86 -7.60
C LEU A 154 -1.99 1.36 -8.12
N LYS A 155 -1.12 0.93 -7.22
CA LYS A 155 0.21 0.42 -7.56
C LYS A 155 0.19 -1.10 -7.52
N LEU A 156 0.24 -1.75 -8.69
CA LEU A 156 0.16 -3.20 -8.82
C LEU A 156 1.49 -3.87 -9.22
N THR A 157 2.55 -3.08 -9.41
CA THR A 157 3.83 -3.62 -9.89
C THR A 157 4.79 -4.02 -8.77
N GLU A 158 4.62 -3.46 -7.57
CA GLU A 158 5.51 -3.69 -6.43
C GLU A 158 4.73 -3.60 -5.12
N ALA A 159 4.78 -4.65 -4.30
CA ALA A 159 4.28 -4.63 -2.94
C ALA A 159 5.33 -4.03 -2.02
N LYS A 160 5.00 -2.95 -1.33
CA LYS A 160 5.84 -2.36 -0.28
C LYS A 160 5.27 -2.68 1.08
N PHE A 161 6.07 -3.35 1.89
CA PHE A 161 5.74 -3.69 3.26
C PHE A 161 6.66 -2.94 4.19
N GLU A 162 6.09 -2.15 5.10
CA GLU A 162 6.82 -1.43 6.12
C GLU A 162 6.02 -1.35 7.40
N ILE A 163 6.67 -1.53 8.54
CA ILE A 163 6.10 -1.27 9.85
C ILE A 163 6.85 -0.11 10.49
N PHE A 164 6.11 0.74 11.18
CA PHE A 164 6.70 1.75 12.04
C PHE A 164 7.14 1.10 13.37
N ASP A 165 8.44 0.97 13.55
CA ASP A 165 9.05 0.39 14.76
C ASP A 165 9.10 1.44 15.89
N TRP A 166 8.03 1.48 16.68
CA TRP A 166 7.89 2.40 17.80
C TRP A 166 9.02 2.32 18.84
N PRO A 167 9.47 1.13 19.30
CA PRO A 167 10.60 1.02 20.23
C PRO A 167 11.87 1.68 19.72
N ASN A 168 12.26 1.41 18.48
CA ASN A 168 13.46 2.02 17.89
C ASN A 168 13.28 3.50 17.54
N TYR A 169 12.06 3.93 17.20
CA TYR A 169 11.74 5.34 17.05
C TYR A 169 11.90 6.09 18.38
N LEU A 170 11.28 5.58 19.45
CA LEU A 170 11.37 6.15 20.79
C LEU A 170 12.81 6.19 21.29
N LYS A 171 13.58 5.11 21.07
CA LYS A 171 15.01 5.05 21.39
C LYS A 171 15.79 6.16 20.68
N SER A 172 15.53 6.40 19.41
CA SER A 172 16.20 7.45 18.63
C SER A 172 15.82 8.84 19.13
N PHE A 173 14.54 9.05 19.48
CA PHE A 173 14.06 10.29 20.05
C PHE A 173 14.67 10.55 21.43
N THR A 174 14.58 9.59 22.37
CA THR A 174 15.05 9.75 23.75
C THR A 174 16.55 9.97 23.83
N MET A 175 17.33 9.33 22.97
CA MET A 175 18.79 9.58 22.90
C MET A 175 19.11 11.02 22.55
N ILE A 176 18.45 11.60 21.54
CA ILE A 176 18.69 13.00 21.14
C ILE A 176 18.12 13.97 22.16
N PHE A 177 16.93 13.65 22.71
CA PHE A 177 16.32 14.47 23.75
C PHE A 177 17.18 14.55 25.02
N ALA A 178 17.71 13.42 25.49
CA ALA A 178 18.61 13.38 26.66
C ALA A 178 19.89 14.20 26.43
N LEU A 179 20.47 14.08 25.23
CA LEU A 179 21.66 14.91 24.86
C LEU A 179 21.30 16.40 24.86
N GLY A 180 20.13 16.77 24.32
CA GLY A 180 19.66 18.14 24.31
C GLY A 180 19.37 18.68 25.68
N VAL A 181 18.77 17.89 26.58
CA VAL A 181 18.59 18.28 28.00
C VAL A 181 19.92 18.55 28.67
N LEU A 182 20.91 17.68 28.49
CA LEU A 182 22.25 17.85 29.03
C LEU A 182 22.88 19.15 28.52
N MET A 183 22.79 19.43 27.24
CA MET A 183 23.31 20.70 26.68
C MET A 183 22.59 21.93 27.25
N LEU A 184 21.24 21.90 27.35
CA LEU A 184 20.47 22.99 27.92
C LEU A 184 20.79 23.22 29.38
N THR A 185 20.99 22.15 30.18
CA THR A 185 21.39 22.27 31.57
C THR A 185 22.71 23.06 31.71
N VAL A 186 23.70 22.74 30.86
CA VAL A 186 24.97 23.49 30.82
C VAL A 186 24.73 24.95 30.45
N ILE A 187 23.92 25.22 29.41
CA ILE A 187 23.62 26.60 28.96
C ILE A 187 22.93 27.40 30.07
N PHE A 188 22.01 26.79 30.83
CA PHE A 188 21.27 27.45 31.91
C PHE A 188 22.20 27.83 33.11
N LEU A 189 23.26 27.07 33.31
CA LEU A 189 24.28 27.44 34.30
C LEU A 189 25.00 28.75 33.98
N PHE A 190 24.99 29.17 32.69
CA PHE A 190 25.55 30.48 32.28
C PHE A 190 24.56 31.65 32.37
N GLY A 191 23.41 31.49 33.04
CA GLY A 191 22.56 32.62 33.45
C GLY A 191 21.45 32.98 32.45
N VAL A 192 20.86 32.03 31.75
CA VAL A 192 19.67 32.28 30.89
C VAL A 192 18.48 32.69 31.75
N PRO A 193 17.77 33.78 31.41
CA PRO A 193 16.57 34.23 32.14
C PRO A 193 15.51 33.12 32.28
N GLN A 194 14.93 32.93 33.47
CA GLN A 194 13.96 31.89 33.77
C GLN A 194 12.74 31.93 32.86
N ALA A 195 12.31 33.12 32.42
CA ALA A 195 11.15 33.29 31.52
C ALA A 195 11.35 32.68 30.16
N ILE A 196 12.58 32.48 29.69
CA ILE A 196 12.89 31.93 28.35
C ILE A 196 13.09 30.40 28.39
N GLN A 197 13.38 29.83 29.56
CA GLN A 197 13.69 28.40 29.70
C GLN A 197 12.57 27.45 29.15
N PRO A 198 11.27 27.68 29.41
CA PRO A 198 10.22 26.80 28.85
C PRO A 198 10.21 26.81 27.32
N LEU A 199 10.44 27.96 26.69
CA LEU A 199 10.48 28.10 25.24
C LEU A 199 11.67 27.34 24.65
N THR A 200 12.86 27.42 25.28
CA THR A 200 14.03 26.66 24.80
C THR A 200 13.84 25.15 24.92
N PHE A 201 13.16 24.66 25.99
CA PHE A 201 12.80 23.26 26.11
C PHE A 201 11.82 22.81 25.00
N LEU A 202 10.83 23.60 24.67
CA LEU A 202 9.89 23.30 23.60
C LEU A 202 10.61 23.21 22.24
N ILE A 203 11.45 24.19 21.95
CA ILE A 203 12.24 24.20 20.70
C ILE A 203 13.13 22.95 20.64
N MET A 204 13.83 22.62 21.72
CA MET A 204 14.68 21.43 21.80
C MET A 204 13.87 20.15 21.58
N ALA A 205 12.67 20.03 22.16
CA ALA A 205 11.81 18.86 21.97
C ALA A 205 11.43 18.70 20.49
N VAL A 206 11.07 19.78 19.80
CA VAL A 206 10.75 19.75 18.36
C VAL A 206 11.99 19.35 17.54
N PHE A 207 13.17 19.91 17.84
CA PHE A 207 14.41 19.50 17.17
C PHE A 207 14.74 18.03 17.41
N SER A 208 14.53 17.54 18.64
CA SER A 208 14.74 16.13 18.97
C SER A 208 13.83 15.20 18.20
N LEU A 209 12.56 15.59 17.97
CA LEU A 209 11.63 14.84 17.12
C LEU A 209 12.11 14.78 15.67
N ILE A 210 12.55 15.91 15.11
CA ILE A 210 13.01 15.97 13.72
C ILE A 210 14.29 15.15 13.53
N ILE A 211 15.28 15.34 14.39
CA ILE A 211 16.56 14.64 14.31
C ILE A 211 16.37 13.16 14.63
N GLY A 212 15.60 12.82 15.68
CA GLY A 212 15.27 11.44 16.05
C GLY A 212 14.57 10.71 14.92
N HIS A 213 13.63 11.36 14.21
CA HIS A 213 12.99 10.79 13.04
C HIS A 213 13.97 10.52 11.88
N ARG A 214 14.91 11.44 11.63
CA ARG A 214 15.95 11.23 10.62
C ARG A 214 16.89 10.08 10.97
N ILE A 215 17.28 9.96 12.26
CA ILE A 215 18.11 8.85 12.73
C ILE A 215 17.36 7.52 12.62
N TYR A 216 16.08 7.50 13.03
CA TYR A 216 15.22 6.33 12.86
C TYR A 216 15.16 5.87 11.41
N LYS A 217 14.83 6.78 10.47
CA LYS A 217 14.82 6.46 9.04
C LYS A 217 16.15 5.96 8.50
N ALA A 218 17.27 6.54 8.98
CA ALA A 218 18.59 6.18 8.50
C ALA A 218 19.13 4.86 9.04
N ARG A 219 18.65 4.40 10.22
CA ARG A 219 19.23 3.23 10.90
C ARG A 219 18.27 2.05 11.09
N TYR A 220 16.98 2.31 11.31
CA TYR A 220 16.05 1.30 11.78
C TYR A 220 14.86 1.07 10.84
N HIS A 221 14.59 2.03 9.97
CA HIS A 221 13.45 1.91 9.05
C HIS A 221 13.72 0.81 8.03
N MET A 222 12.80 -0.15 7.97
CA MET A 222 12.90 -1.31 7.11
C MET A 222 11.71 -1.32 6.14
N VAL A 223 12.02 -1.46 4.87
CA VAL A 223 11.03 -1.57 3.78
C VAL A 223 11.36 -2.78 2.95
N LEU A 224 10.42 -3.70 2.84
CA LEU A 224 10.50 -4.84 1.92
C LEU A 224 9.60 -4.58 0.73
N THR A 225 10.18 -4.57 -0.46
CA THR A 225 9.45 -4.49 -1.72
C THR A 225 9.52 -5.85 -2.40
N LEU A 226 8.36 -6.45 -2.64
CA LEU A 226 8.25 -7.72 -3.37
C LEU A 226 7.76 -7.45 -4.80
N SER A 227 8.35 -8.11 -5.77
CA SER A 227 7.98 -8.08 -7.17
C SER A 227 7.99 -9.49 -7.75
N ASN A 228 7.37 -9.69 -8.90
CA ASN A 228 7.37 -11.00 -9.58
C ASN A 228 8.77 -11.48 -9.98
N LYS A 229 9.75 -10.58 -10.11
CA LYS A 229 11.12 -10.90 -10.50
C LYS A 229 12.06 -11.11 -9.32
N GLY A 230 11.72 -10.57 -8.15
CA GLY A 230 12.59 -10.59 -6.99
C GLY A 230 12.09 -9.72 -5.85
N PHE A 231 12.97 -9.43 -4.93
CA PHE A 231 12.71 -8.57 -3.79
C PHE A 231 13.77 -7.48 -3.66
N GLN A 232 13.41 -6.41 -2.99
CA GLN A 232 14.31 -5.35 -2.55
C GLN A 232 14.06 -5.10 -1.06
N LEU A 233 15.07 -5.31 -0.23
CA LEU A 233 15.04 -5.02 1.18
C LEU A 233 15.86 -3.77 1.46
N SER A 234 15.22 -2.72 1.96
CA SER A 234 15.87 -1.49 2.38
C SER A 234 15.92 -1.45 3.91
N GLU A 235 17.13 -1.43 4.47
CA GLU A 235 17.39 -1.26 5.90
C GLU A 235 18.12 0.07 6.12
N GLY A 236 17.38 1.11 6.40
CA GLY A 236 17.94 2.46 6.49
C GLY A 236 18.59 2.89 5.17
N LYS A 237 19.94 2.96 5.15
CA LYS A 237 20.72 3.32 3.95
C LYS A 237 21.14 2.11 3.11
N LYS A 238 21.08 0.90 3.67
CA LYS A 238 21.50 -0.32 2.99
C LYS A 238 20.32 -0.85 2.16
N VAL A 239 20.55 -1.10 0.88
CA VAL A 239 19.58 -1.71 -0.01
C VAL A 239 20.15 -3.04 -0.49
N THR A 240 19.37 -4.11 -0.30
CA THR A 240 19.71 -5.46 -0.74
C THR A 240 18.65 -5.93 -1.72
N GLU A 241 19.05 -6.35 -2.90
CA GLU A 241 18.16 -6.84 -3.95
C GLU A 241 18.46 -8.32 -4.25
N GLY A 242 17.41 -9.08 -4.53
CA GLY A 242 17.54 -10.48 -4.93
C GLY A 242 16.50 -10.84 -5.98
N LYS A 243 16.93 -11.66 -6.96
CA LYS A 243 16.03 -12.23 -7.97
C LYS A 243 15.59 -13.62 -7.50
N TRP A 244 14.31 -13.95 -7.62
CA TRP A 244 13.80 -15.28 -7.23
C TRP A 244 14.54 -16.43 -7.94
N SER A 245 14.95 -16.20 -9.19
CA SER A 245 15.71 -17.19 -9.97
C SER A 245 17.07 -17.60 -9.36
N ASN A 246 17.62 -16.82 -8.44
CA ASN A 246 18.91 -17.11 -7.79
C ASN A 246 18.78 -18.07 -6.61
N TYR A 247 17.54 -18.34 -6.17
CA TYR A 247 17.24 -19.18 -5.01
C TYR A 247 16.69 -20.53 -5.44
N SER A 248 17.00 -21.56 -4.67
CA SER A 248 16.56 -22.94 -4.94
C SER A 248 15.35 -23.34 -4.11
N ASP A 249 15.23 -22.82 -2.91
CA ASP A 249 14.13 -23.12 -1.98
C ASP A 249 13.97 -22.00 -0.95
N VAL A 250 12.86 -22.06 -0.20
CA VAL A 250 12.54 -21.15 0.90
C VAL A 250 12.04 -21.93 2.10
N THR A 251 12.50 -21.55 3.28
CA THR A 251 12.04 -22.15 4.57
C THR A 251 11.69 -21.04 5.54
N ILE A 252 10.75 -21.35 6.48
CA ILE A 252 10.45 -20.45 7.58
C ILE A 252 11.52 -20.67 8.66
N TYR A 253 12.14 -19.59 9.09
CA TYR A 253 13.15 -19.58 10.13
C TYR A 253 12.76 -18.64 11.27
N ILE A 254 12.89 -19.09 12.48
CA ILE A 254 12.67 -18.28 13.67
C ILE A 254 14.05 -17.99 14.29
N THR A 255 14.41 -16.71 14.35
CA THR A 255 15.68 -16.29 14.93
C THR A 255 15.68 -16.52 16.46
N PRO A 256 16.87 -16.57 17.11
CA PRO A 256 16.95 -16.63 18.58
C PRO A 256 16.24 -15.50 19.32
N ARG A 257 15.95 -14.39 18.62
CA ARG A 257 15.17 -13.24 19.14
C ARG A 257 13.66 -13.37 18.88
N TYR A 258 13.18 -14.56 18.51
CA TYR A 258 11.77 -14.85 18.16
C TYR A 258 11.24 -14.06 16.96
N GLU A 259 12.12 -13.55 16.09
CA GLU A 259 11.72 -12.92 14.84
C GLU A 259 11.50 -14.00 13.77
N THR A 260 10.38 -13.90 13.07
CA THR A 260 10.10 -14.79 11.94
C THR A 260 10.72 -14.24 10.67
N CYS A 261 11.53 -15.04 10.02
CA CYS A 261 12.14 -14.75 8.74
C CYS A 261 11.80 -15.84 7.73
N LEU A 262 11.81 -15.50 6.45
CA LEU A 262 11.91 -16.47 5.37
C LEU A 262 13.38 -16.60 4.99
N ARG A 263 13.90 -17.80 5.15
CA ARG A 263 15.26 -18.14 4.72
C ARG A 263 15.24 -18.61 3.28
N LEU A 264 15.86 -17.81 2.41
CA LEU A 264 16.03 -18.11 1.00
C LEU A 264 17.34 -18.89 0.83
N HIS A 265 17.25 -20.06 0.22
CA HIS A 265 18.40 -20.95 0.01
C HIS A 265 19.02 -20.74 -1.35
N SER A 266 20.32 -20.41 -1.36
CA SER A 266 21.18 -20.33 -2.53
C SER A 266 22.59 -20.78 -2.13
N LYS A 267 23.63 -20.38 -2.84
CA LYS A 267 25.02 -20.60 -2.39
C LYS A 267 25.27 -19.95 -1.02
N GLU A 268 24.65 -18.80 -0.78
CA GLU A 268 24.62 -18.11 0.51
C GLU A 268 23.15 -17.95 0.93
N THR A 269 22.82 -18.24 2.19
CA THR A 269 21.46 -18.09 2.71
C THR A 269 21.14 -16.62 2.95
N PHE A 270 19.92 -16.21 2.61
CA PHE A 270 19.44 -14.84 2.86
C PHE A 270 18.14 -14.86 3.67
N ASP A 271 18.09 -14.11 4.76
CA ASP A 271 16.93 -14.07 5.66
C ASP A 271 16.10 -12.81 5.41
N LEU A 272 14.84 -12.99 4.95
CA LEU A 272 13.85 -11.93 4.80
C LEU A 272 13.04 -11.77 6.09
N PRO A 273 13.09 -10.61 6.76
CA PRO A 273 12.44 -10.42 8.05
C PRO A 273 10.92 -10.16 7.89
N LEU A 274 10.09 -11.19 8.03
CA LEU A 274 8.63 -11.05 7.90
C LEU A 274 8.00 -10.28 9.05
N SER A 275 8.38 -10.59 10.30
CA SER A 275 7.80 -9.96 11.48
C SER A 275 8.12 -8.49 11.60
N ARG A 276 9.27 -8.03 11.08
CA ARG A 276 9.66 -6.61 11.07
C ARG A 276 8.94 -5.78 10.01
N VAL A 277 8.38 -6.42 8.99
CA VAL A 277 7.64 -5.75 7.92
C VAL A 277 6.14 -6.05 7.95
N GLY A 278 5.66 -6.76 8.98
CA GLY A 278 4.24 -6.99 9.23
C GLY A 278 3.56 -8.00 8.33
N LEU A 279 4.34 -8.91 7.74
CA LEU A 279 3.82 -9.89 6.81
C LEU A 279 3.32 -11.15 7.51
N SER A 280 2.19 -11.68 7.04
CA SER A 280 1.64 -12.96 7.47
C SER A 280 2.51 -14.13 6.96
N ARG A 281 2.79 -15.10 7.85
CA ARG A 281 3.68 -16.24 7.56
C ARG A 281 3.19 -17.14 6.44
N LYS A 282 1.88 -17.43 6.40
CA LYS A 282 1.33 -18.47 5.52
C LYS A 282 1.25 -18.01 4.07
N GLU A 283 0.75 -16.82 3.85
CA GLU A 283 0.49 -16.27 2.51
C GLU A 283 1.79 -15.98 1.77
N VAL A 284 2.72 -15.29 2.43
CA VAL A 284 4.00 -14.91 1.82
C VAL A 284 4.89 -16.11 1.53
N TYR A 285 4.91 -17.10 2.43
CA TYR A 285 5.70 -18.32 2.24
C TYR A 285 5.26 -19.11 0.99
N SER A 286 3.95 -19.37 0.85
CA SER A 286 3.41 -20.10 -0.31
C SER A 286 3.71 -19.37 -1.61
N THR A 287 3.51 -18.06 -1.63
CA THR A 287 3.73 -17.22 -2.80
C THR A 287 5.21 -17.19 -3.22
N ILE A 288 6.12 -16.93 -2.28
CA ILE A 288 7.56 -16.88 -2.59
C ILE A 288 8.07 -18.26 -3.02
N ARG A 289 7.61 -19.34 -2.39
CA ARG A 289 7.98 -20.70 -2.77
C ARG A 289 7.61 -21.02 -4.21
N GLU A 290 6.46 -20.54 -4.67
CA GLU A 290 6.04 -20.75 -6.04
C GLU A 290 6.77 -19.86 -7.05
N LEU A 291 7.07 -18.61 -6.69
CA LEU A 291 7.90 -17.72 -7.51
C LEU A 291 9.32 -18.31 -7.72
N ILE A 292 9.84 -19.02 -6.72
CA ILE A 292 11.12 -19.73 -6.83
C ILE A 292 10.99 -20.99 -7.70
N LYS A 293 9.88 -21.75 -7.58
CA LYS A 293 9.66 -23.00 -8.36
C LYS A 293 9.29 -22.78 -9.83
N LYS A 294 8.85 -21.60 -10.21
CA LYS A 294 8.51 -21.25 -11.61
C LYS A 294 9.73 -20.98 -12.50
N LYS A 295 10.86 -21.62 -12.21
CA LYS A 295 12.06 -21.60 -13.04
C LYS A 295 11.86 -22.20 -14.41
#